data_dbbca524879001b0b268b6610f2cfc21
#
_entry.id   dbbca524879001b0b268b6610f2cfc21
#
_cell.length_a   1.000
_cell.length_b   1.000
_cell.length_c   1.000
_cell.angle_alpha   90.00
_cell.angle_beta   90.00
_cell.angle_gamma   90.00
#
_symmetry.space_group_name_H-M   'P 1'
#
loop_
_entity.id
_entity.type
_entity.pdbx_description
1 polymer ?
#
loop_
_entity_poly.entity_id
_entity_poly.type
_entity_poly.pdbx_seq_one_letter_code
_entity_poly.pdbx_strand_id
1 'polypeptide(L)'
;MKTQSVLIVDDEPDIRELLDITLSRMGLQTHSAATLKEAREIVARERPDLCLTDMRLPDGNGISLVEHIQQEFPHIPVAMITAHGSVEAAIAALKAGAFDFISKPIELENLRRLVSSALQLEVDTSRTRDAVDQE
;
A
#
# COMPACT_ATOMS: atom_id res chain seq x y z
N MET A 1 13.73 1.79 18.49
CA MET A 1 12.48 1.50 17.84
C MET A 1 12.67 1.16 16.39
N LYS A 2 11.91 0.23 15.94
CA LYS A 2 12.05 -0.23 14.58
C LYS A 2 11.24 0.63 13.63
N THR A 3 11.87 1.10 12.55
CA THR A 3 11.20 1.88 11.54
C THR A 3 10.32 0.97 10.71
N GLN A 4 9.08 1.35 10.51
CA GLN A 4 8.17 0.58 9.67
C GLN A 4 8.47 0.83 8.21
N SER A 5 8.24 -0.17 7.38
CA SER A 5 8.57 -0.10 5.97
C SER A 5 7.36 -0.43 5.11
N VAL A 6 7.36 0.12 3.91
CA VAL A 6 6.29 -0.05 2.93
C VAL A 6 6.91 -0.45 1.60
N LEU A 7 6.33 -1.46 0.98
CA LEU A 7 6.73 -1.85 -0.38
C LEU A 7 5.76 -1.20 -1.37
N ILE A 8 6.33 -0.51 -2.34
CA ILE A 8 5.60 0.16 -3.40
C ILE A 8 5.82 -0.62 -4.69
N VAL A 9 4.72 -1.09 -5.30
CA VAL A 9 4.81 -1.88 -6.53
C VAL A 9 4.02 -1.19 -7.62
N ASP A 10 4.71 -0.58 -8.57
CA ASP A 10 4.09 0.15 -9.68
C ASP A 10 5.14 0.29 -10.77
N ASP A 11 4.74 0.05 -12.03
CA ASP A 11 5.70 0.13 -13.11
C ASP A 11 5.91 1.55 -13.62
N GLU A 12 5.12 2.51 -13.15
CA GLU A 12 5.28 3.91 -13.51
C GLU A 12 6.25 4.60 -12.57
N PRO A 13 7.39 5.07 -13.08
CA PRO A 13 8.39 5.71 -12.20
C PRO A 13 7.85 6.92 -11.45
N ASP A 14 6.98 7.69 -12.09
CA ASP A 14 6.44 8.89 -11.45
C ASP A 14 5.60 8.54 -10.24
N ILE A 15 4.83 7.46 -10.33
CA ILE A 15 4.02 7.02 -9.22
C ILE A 15 4.91 6.50 -8.08
N ARG A 16 5.91 5.70 -8.43
CA ARG A 16 6.84 5.22 -7.40
C ARG A 16 7.51 6.37 -6.68
N GLU A 17 7.93 7.39 -7.42
CA GLU A 17 8.58 8.53 -6.80
C GLU A 17 7.62 9.30 -5.90
N LEU A 18 6.39 9.53 -6.37
CA LEU A 18 5.39 10.23 -5.57
C LEU A 18 5.13 9.51 -4.25
N LEU A 19 4.95 8.20 -4.33
CA LEU A 19 4.69 7.42 -3.13
C LEU A 19 5.90 7.39 -2.21
N ASP A 20 7.09 7.25 -2.79
CA ASP A 20 8.32 7.21 -2.00
C ASP A 20 8.49 8.51 -1.21
N ILE A 21 8.32 9.65 -1.86
CA ILE A 21 8.48 10.93 -1.20
C ILE A 21 7.44 11.10 -0.11
N THR A 22 6.20 10.78 -0.42
CA THR A 22 5.11 10.98 0.53
C THR A 22 5.30 10.11 1.77
N LEU A 23 5.62 8.84 1.56
CA LEU A 23 5.78 7.91 2.68
C LEU A 23 7.04 8.20 3.49
N SER A 24 8.12 8.61 2.81
CA SER A 24 9.33 8.99 3.52
C SER A 24 9.08 10.17 4.43
N ARG A 25 8.25 11.10 4.00
CA ARG A 25 7.92 12.26 4.84
C ARG A 25 7.08 11.87 6.05
N MET A 26 6.44 10.71 5.99
CA MET A 26 5.71 10.18 7.14
C MET A 26 6.61 9.41 8.09
N GLY A 27 7.91 9.37 7.80
CA GLY A 27 8.86 8.68 8.65
C GLY A 27 8.99 7.19 8.36
N LEU A 28 8.53 6.76 7.19
CA LEU A 28 8.54 5.36 6.82
C LEU A 28 9.71 5.05 5.90
N GLN A 29 10.20 3.83 5.98
CA GLN A 29 11.19 3.33 5.05
C GLN A 29 10.45 2.73 3.85
N THR A 30 10.97 2.95 2.64
CA THR A 30 10.29 2.46 1.45
C THR A 30 11.18 1.52 0.65
N HIS A 31 10.53 0.56 0.02
CA HIS A 31 11.14 -0.31 -0.99
C HIS A 31 10.27 -0.20 -2.23
N SER A 32 10.89 -0.22 -3.41
CA SER A 32 10.15 -0.05 -4.65
C SER A 32 10.41 -1.21 -5.59
N ALA A 33 9.37 -1.61 -6.30
CA ALA A 33 9.45 -2.66 -7.31
C ALA A 33 8.63 -2.23 -8.52
N ALA A 34 9.12 -2.56 -9.70
CA ALA A 34 8.42 -2.25 -10.94
C ALA A 34 7.72 -3.48 -11.51
N THR A 35 7.95 -4.66 -10.96
CA THR A 35 7.41 -5.91 -11.46
C THR A 35 6.99 -6.79 -10.30
N LEU A 36 6.16 -7.79 -10.61
CA LEU A 36 5.76 -8.79 -9.62
C LEU A 36 6.95 -9.58 -9.11
N LYS A 37 7.87 -9.91 -10.02
CA LYS A 37 9.05 -10.69 -9.63
C LYS A 37 9.85 -9.94 -8.57
N GLU A 38 10.14 -8.67 -8.82
CA GLU A 38 10.87 -7.87 -7.86
C GLU A 38 10.11 -7.76 -6.54
N ALA A 39 8.80 -7.57 -6.64
CA ALA A 39 7.98 -7.42 -5.44
C ALA A 39 8.04 -8.66 -4.57
N ARG A 40 7.94 -9.84 -5.18
CA ARG A 40 8.00 -11.07 -4.41
C ARG A 40 9.34 -11.25 -3.73
N GLU A 41 10.41 -10.89 -4.42
CA GLU A 41 11.75 -10.99 -3.84
C GLU A 41 11.90 -10.05 -2.64
N ILE A 42 11.38 -8.85 -2.76
CA ILE A 42 11.47 -7.88 -1.68
C ILE A 42 10.63 -8.30 -0.48
N VAL A 43 9.43 -8.81 -0.73
CA VAL A 43 8.58 -9.28 0.37
C VAL A 43 9.30 -10.35 1.17
N ALA A 44 9.91 -11.31 0.47
CA ALA A 44 10.59 -12.43 1.15
C ALA A 44 11.82 -11.96 1.92
N ARG A 45 12.53 -10.97 1.38
CA ARG A 45 13.78 -10.52 1.97
C ARG A 45 13.58 -9.47 3.05
N GLU A 46 12.73 -8.50 2.78
CA GLU A 46 12.61 -7.35 3.66
C GLU A 46 11.41 -7.41 4.60
N ARG A 47 10.44 -8.26 4.30
CA ARG A 47 9.24 -8.40 5.13
C ARG A 47 8.65 -7.04 5.49
N PRO A 48 8.16 -6.28 4.49
CA PRO A 48 7.62 -4.95 4.78
C PRO A 48 6.38 -5.02 5.66
N ASP A 49 6.04 -3.90 6.28
CA ASP A 49 4.88 -3.82 7.15
C ASP A 49 3.60 -3.54 6.37
N LEU A 50 3.73 -3.11 5.13
CA LEU A 50 2.59 -2.80 4.27
C LEU A 50 3.04 -2.92 2.83
N CYS A 51 2.16 -3.38 1.96
CA CYS A 51 2.42 -3.43 0.52
C CYS A 51 1.35 -2.66 -0.23
N LEU A 52 1.78 -1.76 -1.11
CA LEU A 52 0.88 -1.03 -2.01
C LEU A 52 1.22 -1.47 -3.42
N THR A 53 0.27 -2.06 -4.13
CA THR A 53 0.55 -2.61 -5.45
C THR A 53 -0.44 -2.12 -6.49
N ASP A 54 0.09 -1.78 -7.66
CA ASP A 54 -0.72 -1.49 -8.84
C ASP A 54 -1.42 -2.77 -9.26
N MET A 55 -2.56 -2.61 -9.91
CA MET A 55 -3.31 -3.74 -10.45
C MET A 55 -2.60 -4.35 -11.64
N ARG A 56 -2.03 -3.54 -12.52
CA ARG A 56 -1.41 -4.02 -13.76
C ARG A 56 0.08 -3.78 -13.75
N LEU A 57 0.82 -4.86 -13.95
CA LEU A 57 2.28 -4.80 -13.97
C LEU A 57 2.77 -5.52 -15.22
N PRO A 58 4.02 -5.25 -15.65
CA PRO A 58 4.51 -5.82 -16.90
C PRO A 58 4.46 -7.34 -16.95
N ASP A 59 4.64 -7.98 -15.80
CA ASP A 59 4.69 -9.45 -15.75
C ASP A 59 3.46 -10.06 -15.08
N GLY A 60 2.36 -9.31 -15.00
CA GLY A 60 1.13 -9.90 -14.53
C GLY A 60 0.22 -8.94 -13.79
N ASN A 61 -0.69 -9.51 -13.03
CA ASN A 61 -1.73 -8.78 -12.33
C ASN A 61 -1.39 -8.70 -10.84
N GLY A 62 -1.58 -7.50 -10.26
CA GLY A 62 -1.32 -7.31 -8.84
C GLY A 62 -2.15 -8.19 -7.93
N ILE A 63 -3.28 -8.69 -8.41
CA ILE A 63 -4.10 -9.62 -7.64
C ILE A 63 -3.28 -10.85 -7.24
N SER A 64 -2.42 -11.33 -8.15
CA SER A 64 -1.61 -12.49 -7.83
C SER A 64 -0.63 -12.21 -6.70
N LEU A 65 -0.17 -10.98 -6.58
CA LEU A 65 0.70 -10.60 -5.48
C LEU A 65 -0.08 -10.58 -4.17
N VAL A 66 -1.32 -10.05 -4.21
CA VAL A 66 -2.17 -10.06 -3.01
C VAL A 66 -2.36 -11.50 -2.54
N GLU A 67 -2.69 -12.41 -3.46
CA GLU A 67 -2.91 -13.80 -3.10
C GLU A 67 -1.65 -14.45 -2.57
N HIS A 68 -0.52 -14.16 -3.19
CA HIS A 68 0.75 -14.70 -2.74
C HIS A 68 1.06 -14.26 -1.30
N ILE A 69 0.89 -12.98 -1.01
CA ILE A 69 1.17 -12.46 0.31
C ILE A 69 0.18 -13.03 1.33
N GLN A 70 -1.08 -13.16 0.95
CA GLN A 70 -2.06 -13.74 1.86
C GLN A 70 -1.70 -15.17 2.24
N GLN A 71 -1.14 -15.93 1.32
CA GLN A 71 -0.79 -17.32 1.59
C GLN A 71 0.51 -17.44 2.34
N GLU A 72 1.52 -16.67 1.97
CA GLU A 72 2.87 -16.84 2.50
C GLU A 72 3.21 -15.88 3.63
N PHE A 73 2.61 -14.70 3.64
CA PHE A 73 2.91 -13.67 4.62
C PHE A 73 1.62 -12.98 5.06
N PRO A 74 0.68 -13.73 5.65
CA PRO A 74 -0.66 -13.19 5.91
C PRO A 74 -0.71 -12.03 6.87
N HIS A 75 0.35 -11.78 7.61
CA HIS A 75 0.41 -10.64 8.52
C HIS A 75 0.73 -9.33 7.82
N ILE A 76 1.12 -9.38 6.55
CA ILE A 76 1.44 -8.15 5.81
C ILE A 76 0.19 -7.68 5.09
N PRO A 77 -0.38 -6.53 5.48
CA PRO A 77 -1.55 -6.00 4.78
C PRO A 77 -1.17 -5.49 3.39
N VAL A 78 -2.07 -5.68 2.45
CA VAL A 78 -1.87 -5.23 1.07
C VAL A 78 -3.02 -4.34 0.67
N ALA A 79 -2.70 -3.19 0.08
CA ALA A 79 -3.69 -2.30 -0.50
C ALA A 79 -3.43 -2.22 -2.01
N MET A 80 -4.52 -2.13 -2.77
CA MET A 80 -4.43 -2.12 -4.23
C MET A 80 -4.56 -0.70 -4.74
N ILE A 81 -3.77 -0.37 -5.76
CA ILE A 81 -3.90 0.89 -6.49
C ILE A 81 -4.64 0.56 -7.79
N THR A 82 -5.81 1.15 -7.97
CA THR A 82 -6.67 0.80 -9.09
C THR A 82 -6.79 1.96 -10.06
N ALA A 83 -7.21 1.65 -11.29
CA ALA A 83 -7.48 2.68 -12.29
C ALA A 83 -8.69 3.49 -11.88
N HIS A 84 -8.73 4.72 -12.33
CA HIS A 84 -9.85 5.63 -12.04
C HIS A 84 -11.16 5.01 -12.47
N GLY A 85 -12.12 4.99 -11.56
CA GLY A 85 -13.47 4.54 -11.87
C GLY A 85 -13.64 3.03 -12.01
N SER A 86 -12.63 2.24 -11.69
CA SER A 86 -12.72 0.79 -11.87
C SER A 86 -13.27 0.14 -10.61
N VAL A 87 -14.60 0.04 -10.53
CA VAL A 87 -15.26 -0.62 -9.42
C VAL A 87 -14.94 -2.11 -9.41
N GLU A 88 -14.90 -2.72 -10.59
CA GLU A 88 -14.63 -4.14 -10.68
C GLU A 88 -13.24 -4.48 -10.16
N ALA A 89 -12.25 -3.63 -10.46
CA ALA A 89 -10.90 -3.87 -9.96
C ALA A 89 -10.85 -3.77 -8.45
N ALA A 90 -11.56 -2.82 -7.89
CA ALA A 90 -11.59 -2.65 -6.44
C ALA A 90 -12.22 -3.88 -5.77
N ILE A 91 -13.32 -4.36 -6.33
CA ILE A 91 -14.00 -5.53 -5.79
C ILE A 91 -13.09 -6.76 -5.89
N ALA A 92 -12.43 -6.94 -7.03
CA ALA A 92 -11.54 -8.08 -7.22
C ALA A 92 -10.39 -8.04 -6.21
N ALA A 93 -9.85 -6.85 -5.95
CA ALA A 93 -8.76 -6.70 -5.00
C ALA A 93 -9.20 -7.11 -3.60
N LEU A 94 -10.38 -6.63 -3.17
CA LEU A 94 -10.87 -6.95 -1.83
C LEU A 94 -11.18 -8.43 -1.70
N LYS A 95 -11.73 -9.04 -2.74
CA LYS A 95 -12.03 -10.47 -2.70
C LYS A 95 -10.75 -11.30 -2.62
N ALA A 96 -9.65 -10.81 -3.20
CA ALA A 96 -8.39 -11.54 -3.17
C ALA A 96 -7.70 -11.42 -1.82
N GLY A 97 -8.13 -10.48 -0.98
CA GLY A 97 -7.56 -10.35 0.35
C GLY A 97 -6.93 -8.99 0.64
N ALA A 98 -6.99 -8.03 -0.30
CA ALA A 98 -6.51 -6.69 -0.01
C ALA A 98 -7.41 -6.07 1.05
N PHE A 99 -6.83 -5.32 1.97
CA PHE A 99 -7.64 -4.72 3.03
C PHE A 99 -8.33 -3.43 2.56
N ASP A 100 -7.83 -2.84 1.49
CA ASP A 100 -8.39 -1.58 0.99
C ASP A 100 -7.84 -1.32 -0.41
N PHE A 101 -8.30 -0.25 -1.02
CA PHE A 101 -7.80 0.17 -2.32
C PHE A 101 -7.80 1.68 -2.41
N ILE A 102 -7.04 2.21 -3.36
CA ILE A 102 -6.99 3.64 -3.64
C ILE A 102 -6.94 3.79 -5.15
N SER A 103 -7.66 4.77 -5.68
CA SER A 103 -7.79 4.96 -7.13
C SER A 103 -6.80 5.99 -7.64
N LYS A 104 -6.37 5.81 -8.89
CA LYS A 104 -5.60 6.84 -9.58
C LYS A 104 -6.55 7.86 -10.17
N PRO A 105 -6.22 9.15 -10.18
CA PRO A 105 -4.99 9.74 -9.66
C PRO A 105 -4.96 9.71 -8.13
N ILE A 106 -3.78 9.47 -7.59
CA ILE A 106 -3.65 9.28 -6.16
C ILE A 106 -3.79 10.62 -5.44
N GLU A 107 -4.74 10.66 -4.52
CA GLU A 107 -4.90 11.81 -3.64
C GLU A 107 -4.08 11.55 -2.38
N LEU A 108 -3.17 12.46 -2.08
CA LEU A 108 -2.23 12.25 -0.99
C LEU A 108 -2.91 12.12 0.37
N GLU A 109 -4.02 12.85 0.55
CA GLU A 109 -4.75 12.76 1.80
C GLU A 109 -5.30 11.34 2.00
N ASN A 110 -5.88 10.76 0.95
CA ASN A 110 -6.40 9.40 1.02
C ASN A 110 -5.27 8.40 1.25
N LEU A 111 -4.14 8.62 0.60
CA LEU A 111 -2.99 7.75 0.78
C LEU A 111 -2.50 7.77 2.22
N ARG A 112 -2.35 8.97 2.79
CA ARG A 112 -1.88 9.09 4.16
C ARG A 112 -2.83 8.42 5.13
N ARG A 113 -4.13 8.59 4.91
CA ARG A 113 -5.13 7.99 5.78
C ARG A 113 -5.07 6.47 5.72
N LEU A 114 -4.96 5.94 4.51
CA LEU A 114 -4.89 4.48 4.32
C LEU A 114 -3.65 3.92 5.00
N VAL A 115 -2.51 4.56 4.78
CA VAL A 115 -1.24 4.09 5.34
C VAL A 115 -1.25 4.20 6.86
N SER A 116 -1.75 5.32 7.38
CA SER A 116 -1.82 5.51 8.83
C SER A 116 -2.70 4.46 9.47
N SER A 117 -3.81 4.14 8.83
CA SER A 117 -4.71 3.12 9.35
C SER A 117 -4.05 1.74 9.33
N ALA A 118 -3.40 1.40 8.24
CA ALA A 118 -2.77 0.08 8.11
C ALA A 118 -1.64 -0.12 9.12
N LEU A 119 -0.86 0.93 9.35
CA LEU A 119 0.30 0.84 10.23
C LEU A 119 0.00 1.35 11.63
N GLN A 120 -1.23 1.80 11.86
CA GLN A 120 -1.66 2.30 13.17
C GLN A 120 -0.75 3.43 13.66
N LEU A 121 -0.51 4.39 12.77
CA LEU A 121 0.31 5.53 13.10
C LEU A 121 -0.48 6.48 14.00
N GLU A 122 0.17 7.00 15.03
CA GLU A 122 -0.53 7.75 16.05
C GLU A 122 -0.76 9.22 15.71
N VAL A 123 0.11 9.77 14.87
CA VAL A 123 0.10 11.21 14.67
C VAL A 123 -1.25 11.72 14.21
N ASP A 124 -1.74 11.18 13.11
CA ASP A 124 -3.02 11.63 12.56
C ASP A 124 -4.18 11.20 13.44
N THR A 125 -4.09 10.00 13.96
CA THR A 125 -5.13 9.46 14.82
C THR A 125 -5.28 10.28 16.09
N SER A 126 -4.16 10.70 16.64
CA SER A 126 -4.20 11.50 17.86
C SER A 126 -4.95 12.80 17.65
N ARG A 127 -4.65 13.49 16.58
CA ARG A 127 -5.32 14.76 16.31
C ARG A 127 -6.79 14.56 16.06
N THR A 128 -7.12 13.54 15.32
CA THR A 128 -8.52 13.25 15.03
C THR A 128 -9.26 12.87 16.29
N ARG A 129 -8.64 12.04 17.09
CA ARG A 129 -9.26 11.58 18.33
C ARG A 129 -9.50 12.72 19.29
N ASP A 130 -8.54 13.64 19.37
CA ASP A 130 -8.70 14.78 20.22
C ASP A 130 -9.90 15.61 19.81
N ALA A 131 -10.06 15.81 18.52
CA ALA A 131 -11.19 16.57 18.02
C ALA A 131 -12.50 15.88 18.36
N VAL A 132 -12.53 14.57 18.24
CA VAL A 132 -13.74 13.80 18.51
C VAL A 132 -14.02 13.73 19.98
N ASP A 133 -12.97 13.60 20.77
CA ASP A 133 -13.13 13.43 22.20
C ASP A 133 -13.67 14.68 22.90
N GLN A 134 -13.77 15.74 22.15
CA GLN A 134 -14.36 16.93 22.74
C GLN A 134 -15.80 16.75 23.13
N GLU A 135 -16.43 15.78 22.55
CA GLU A 135 -17.82 15.53 22.88
C GLU A 135 -18.04 15.13 24.31
#